data_3fb81aa8551cafc3e96e6c9603dafd4e
#
_entry.id   3fb81aa8551cafc3e96e6c9603dafd4e
#
_cell.length_a   1.000
_cell.length_b   1.000
_cell.length_c   1.000
_cell.angle_alpha   90.00
_cell.angle_beta   90.00
_cell.angle_gamma   90.00
#
_symmetry.space_group_name_H-M   'P 1'
#
loop_
_entity.id
_entity.type
_entity.pdbx_description
1 polymer ?
#
loop_
_entity_poly.entity_id
_entity_poly.type
_entity_poly.pdbx_seq_one_letter_code
_entity_poly.pdbx_strand_id
1 'polypeptide(L)'
;ELPRELSFVFGHTHKPFQDELMVEGYTLPVGVFNTGGWVLDEPTLMPVQGCSAVLVSDDLEVASLRLFNDPTDGVMAPVRVEGSGRVSHFAEEAGAAVEKAASHWADFSHIVQKRIVEEADKRVRRMLDKSNEADREAAE
;
A
#
# COMPACT_ATOMS: atom_id res chain seq x y z
N GLU A 1 -3.33 -26.73 20.93
CA GLU A 1 -2.39 -25.70 21.40
C GLU A 1 -2.29 -24.63 20.30
N LEU A 2 -2.49 -23.36 20.64
CA LEU A 2 -2.35 -22.28 19.67
C LEU A 2 -0.85 -22.06 19.39
N PRO A 3 -0.47 -21.69 18.15
CA PRO A 3 0.91 -21.35 17.84
C PRO A 3 1.37 -20.17 18.71
N ARG A 4 2.65 -20.16 19.08
CA ARG A 4 3.20 -19.10 19.94
C ARG A 4 3.29 -17.75 19.20
N GLU A 5 3.51 -17.81 17.92
CA GLU A 5 3.60 -16.65 17.02
C GLU A 5 2.63 -16.83 15.88
N LEU A 6 1.91 -15.77 15.57
CA LEU A 6 0.94 -15.76 14.51
C LEU A 6 0.95 -14.38 13.83
N SER A 7 0.83 -14.39 12.52
CA SER A 7 0.57 -13.19 11.75
C SER A 7 -0.64 -13.40 10.85
N PHE A 8 -1.50 -12.39 10.76
CA PHE A 8 -2.62 -12.35 9.84
C PHE A 8 -2.30 -11.44 8.66
N VAL A 9 -2.49 -11.95 7.45
CA VAL A 9 -2.38 -11.20 6.21
C VAL A 9 -3.73 -11.20 5.51
N PHE A 10 -4.22 -10.02 5.17
CA PHE A 10 -5.48 -9.86 4.45
C PHE A 10 -5.45 -8.61 3.55
N GLY A 11 -6.48 -8.39 2.76
CA GLY A 11 -6.61 -7.26 1.85
C GLY A 11 -8.03 -6.74 1.76
N HIS A 12 -8.37 -6.07 0.65
CA HIS A 12 -9.70 -5.59 0.30
C HIS A 12 -10.10 -4.21 0.85
N THR A 13 -9.43 -3.67 1.85
CA THR A 13 -9.84 -2.41 2.50
C THR A 13 -9.40 -1.13 1.79
N HIS A 14 -8.63 -1.18 0.71
CA HIS A 14 -7.98 -0.06 0.01
C HIS A 14 -7.01 0.78 0.90
N LYS A 15 -6.80 0.36 2.13
CA LYS A 15 -5.97 1.05 3.13
C LYS A 15 -4.97 0.06 3.71
N PRO A 16 -3.78 -0.06 3.12
CA PRO A 16 -2.76 -0.94 3.65
C PRO A 16 -2.28 -0.43 5.01
N PHE A 17 -2.10 -1.35 5.95
CA PHE A 17 -1.52 -1.07 7.25
C PHE A 17 -0.86 -2.32 7.83
N GLN A 18 -0.05 -2.13 8.83
CA GLN A 18 0.51 -3.17 9.68
C GLN A 18 0.44 -2.71 11.14
N ASP A 19 0.13 -3.64 12.02
CA ASP A 19 -0.06 -3.37 13.44
C ASP A 19 0.14 -4.64 14.27
N GLU A 20 0.15 -4.51 15.58
CA GLU A 20 0.15 -5.60 16.54
C GLU A 20 -1.07 -5.55 17.43
N LEU A 21 -1.75 -6.68 17.55
CA LEU A 21 -2.96 -6.79 18.36
C LEU A 21 -2.78 -7.83 19.47
N MET A 22 -3.16 -7.45 20.68
CA MET A 22 -3.34 -8.40 21.77
C MET A 22 -4.65 -9.15 21.57
N VAL A 23 -4.55 -10.45 21.34
CA VAL A 23 -5.70 -11.32 21.09
C VAL A 23 -5.84 -12.32 22.25
N GLU A 24 -7.05 -12.47 22.75
CA GLU A 24 -7.32 -13.41 23.84
C GLU A 24 -6.89 -14.83 23.47
N GLY A 25 -6.19 -15.49 24.37
CA GLY A 25 -5.63 -16.83 24.18
C GLY A 25 -4.20 -16.86 23.63
N TYR A 26 -3.65 -15.70 23.21
CA TYR A 26 -2.25 -15.58 22.80
C TYR A 26 -1.42 -14.89 23.87
N THR A 27 -0.21 -15.38 24.10
CA THR A 27 0.74 -14.81 25.07
C THR A 27 1.58 -13.68 24.48
N LEU A 28 1.67 -13.64 23.16
CA LEU A 28 2.37 -12.60 22.39
C LEU A 28 1.39 -11.85 21.51
N PRO A 29 1.64 -10.58 21.21
CA PRO A 29 0.86 -9.86 20.23
C PRO A 29 0.85 -10.57 18.88
N VAL A 30 -0.26 -10.50 18.18
CA VAL A 30 -0.45 -11.05 16.84
C VAL A 30 -0.15 -9.96 15.82
N GLY A 31 0.75 -10.22 14.89
CA GLY A 31 1.03 -9.31 13.78
C GLY A 31 -0.14 -9.29 12.79
N VAL A 32 -0.55 -8.10 12.38
CA VAL A 32 -1.66 -7.90 11.44
C VAL A 32 -1.16 -7.07 10.26
N PHE A 33 -1.31 -7.62 9.05
CA PHE A 33 -0.85 -6.99 7.81
C PHE A 33 -2.00 -6.91 6.81
N ASN A 34 -2.34 -5.70 6.42
CA ASN A 34 -3.34 -5.46 5.39
C ASN A 34 -2.64 -4.99 4.11
N THR A 35 -2.81 -5.74 3.04
CA THR A 35 -2.21 -5.39 1.73
C THR A 35 -2.92 -4.22 1.03
N GLY A 36 -4.07 -3.77 1.53
CA GLY A 36 -4.94 -2.86 0.79
C GLY A 36 -5.64 -3.54 -0.37
N GLY A 37 -6.13 -2.79 -1.34
CA GLY A 37 -6.96 -3.29 -2.43
C GLY A 37 -6.43 -3.03 -3.83
N TRP A 38 -5.20 -2.55 -3.99
CA TRP A 38 -4.63 -2.12 -5.29
C TRP A 38 -5.52 -1.11 -6.03
N VAL A 39 -6.35 -0.39 -5.28
CA VAL A 39 -7.23 0.65 -5.78
C VAL A 39 -6.85 1.96 -5.10
N LEU A 40 -6.79 3.01 -5.88
CA LEU A 40 -6.63 4.37 -5.40
C LEU A 40 -7.96 5.09 -5.56
N ASP A 41 -8.50 5.57 -4.47
CA ASP A 41 -9.77 6.28 -4.44
C ASP A 41 -9.60 7.71 -4.96
N GLU A 42 -8.41 8.28 -4.80
CA GLU A 42 -8.05 9.63 -5.20
C GLU A 42 -6.78 9.66 -6.07
N PRO A 43 -6.62 10.70 -6.92
CA PRO A 43 -5.43 10.83 -7.77
C PRO A 43 -4.17 11.24 -7.01
N THR A 44 -4.30 11.62 -5.76
CA THR A 44 -3.17 11.98 -4.88
C THR A 44 -2.72 10.75 -4.10
N LEU A 45 -1.44 10.44 -4.15
CA LEU A 45 -0.86 9.37 -3.35
C LEU A 45 -0.88 9.75 -1.87
N MET A 46 -1.47 8.89 -1.07
CA MET A 46 -1.51 9.01 0.38
C MET A 46 -1.02 7.73 1.05
N PRO A 47 -0.32 7.80 2.19
CA PRO A 47 0.27 6.64 2.85
C PRO A 47 -0.76 5.63 3.34
N VAL A 48 -2.00 6.08 3.53
CA VAL A 48 -3.12 5.25 3.98
C VAL A 48 -3.96 4.66 2.85
N GLN A 49 -3.54 4.84 1.60
CA GLN A 49 -4.28 4.38 0.42
C GLN A 49 -3.41 3.52 -0.49
N GLY A 50 -4.07 2.78 -1.37
CA GLY A 50 -3.41 1.98 -2.38
C GLY A 50 -3.12 0.56 -1.92
N CYS A 51 -1.87 0.14 -2.05
CA CYS A 51 -1.48 -1.22 -1.74
C CYS A 51 -0.11 -1.32 -1.06
N SER A 52 0.09 -2.46 -0.43
CA SER A 52 1.39 -2.97 -0.03
C SER A 52 1.57 -4.40 -0.51
N ALA A 53 2.81 -4.84 -0.65
CA ALA A 53 3.14 -6.24 -0.77
C ALA A 53 3.59 -6.76 0.59
N VAL A 54 3.07 -7.91 1.01
CA VAL A 54 3.53 -8.56 2.24
C VAL A 54 4.59 -9.57 1.86
N LEU A 55 5.75 -9.42 2.49
CA LEU A 55 6.90 -10.29 2.36
C LEU A 55 6.92 -11.26 3.54
N VAL A 56 7.22 -12.52 3.29
CA VAL A 56 7.33 -13.55 4.33
C VAL A 56 8.67 -14.27 4.13
N SER A 57 9.47 -14.36 5.18
CA SER A 57 10.73 -15.10 5.18
C SER A 57 10.50 -16.59 5.37
N ASP A 58 11.53 -17.39 5.14
CA ASP A 58 11.50 -18.84 5.41
C ASP A 58 11.28 -19.15 6.90
N ASP A 59 11.67 -18.24 7.78
CA ASP A 59 11.45 -18.33 9.24
C ASP A 59 10.09 -17.75 9.67
N LEU A 60 9.22 -17.44 8.71
CA LEU A 60 7.88 -16.88 8.91
C LEU A 60 7.84 -15.46 9.53
N GLU A 61 8.95 -14.72 9.50
CA GLU A 61 8.92 -13.31 9.77
C GLU A 61 8.20 -12.57 8.65
N VAL A 62 7.44 -11.53 9.00
CA VAL A 62 6.56 -10.81 8.06
C VAL A 62 6.93 -9.32 8.03
N ALA A 63 6.98 -8.77 6.83
CA ALA A 63 7.19 -7.34 6.60
C ALA A 63 6.26 -6.82 5.50
N SER A 64 5.89 -5.56 5.60
CA SER A 64 5.08 -4.86 4.60
C SER A 64 5.95 -3.98 3.72
N LEU A 65 5.98 -4.24 2.44
CA LEU A 65 6.57 -3.35 1.44
C LEU A 65 5.52 -2.31 1.02
N ARG A 66 5.63 -1.11 1.59
CA ARG A 66 4.73 0.01 1.34
C ARG A 66 5.12 0.71 0.04
N LEU A 67 4.28 0.57 -0.97
CA LEU A 67 4.54 1.07 -2.33
C LEU A 67 4.11 2.52 -2.53
N PHE A 68 3.12 2.99 -1.76
CA PHE A 68 2.58 4.34 -1.87
C PHE A 68 2.67 5.05 -0.52
N ASN A 69 3.43 6.13 -0.48
CA ASN A 69 3.70 6.89 0.74
C ASN A 69 3.74 8.39 0.42
N ASP A 70 3.67 9.22 1.46
CA ASP A 70 3.87 10.64 1.32
C ASP A 70 5.28 10.96 0.78
N PRO A 71 5.43 12.03 0.00
CA PRO A 71 6.74 12.54 -0.38
C PRO A 71 7.61 12.82 0.86
N THR A 72 8.84 12.40 0.81
CA THR A 72 9.82 12.64 1.87
C THR A 72 11.13 13.10 1.24
N ASP A 73 11.71 14.19 1.74
CA ASP A 73 13.01 14.71 1.32
C ASP A 73 13.17 14.88 -0.21
N GLY A 74 12.09 15.32 -0.88
CA GLY A 74 12.06 15.51 -2.32
C GLY A 74 11.88 14.22 -3.15
N VAL A 75 11.75 13.07 -2.50
CA VAL A 75 11.38 11.80 -3.15
C VAL A 75 9.87 11.67 -3.12
N MET A 76 9.24 11.62 -4.30
CA MET A 76 7.81 11.38 -4.41
C MET A 76 7.47 9.94 -4.05
N ALA A 77 6.57 9.78 -3.08
CA ALA A 77 6.03 8.48 -2.68
C ALA A 77 7.12 7.39 -2.48
N PRO A 78 8.11 7.60 -1.59
CA PRO A 78 9.20 6.67 -1.40
C PRO A 78 8.68 5.30 -0.96
N VAL A 79 9.21 4.24 -1.57
CA VAL A 79 8.92 2.86 -1.15
C VAL A 79 9.61 2.61 0.20
N ARG A 80 8.90 1.96 1.12
CA ARG A 80 9.40 1.66 2.48
C ARG A 80 9.06 0.23 2.88
N VAL A 81 9.87 -0.33 3.77
CA VAL A 81 9.57 -1.59 4.44
C VAL A 81 9.21 -1.30 5.89
N GLU A 82 8.11 -1.86 6.35
CA GLU A 82 7.59 -1.68 7.70
C GLU A 82 7.23 -3.03 8.31
N GLY A 83 7.63 -3.23 9.56
CA GLY A 83 7.20 -4.36 10.39
C GLY A 83 5.91 -4.05 11.14
N SER A 84 5.40 -5.01 11.91
CA SER A 84 4.18 -4.85 12.73
C SER A 84 4.40 -4.11 14.06
N GLY A 85 5.61 -3.71 14.37
CA GLY A 85 5.97 -3.08 15.65
C GLY A 85 7.09 -3.83 16.37
N ARG A 86 7.26 -5.12 16.12
CA ARG A 86 8.41 -5.89 16.62
C ARG A 86 9.65 -5.59 15.80
N VAL A 87 10.78 -5.61 16.47
CA VAL A 87 12.07 -5.64 15.79
C VAL A 87 12.14 -6.95 15.00
N SER A 88 12.18 -6.85 13.68
CA SER A 88 12.30 -7.98 12.76
C SER A 88 13.57 -7.79 11.95
N HIS A 89 14.48 -8.76 12.06
CA HIS A 89 15.71 -8.78 11.27
C HIS A 89 15.39 -8.83 9.78
N PHE A 90 14.37 -9.58 9.40
CA PHE A 90 13.89 -9.66 8.02
C PHE A 90 13.39 -8.31 7.49
N ALA A 91 12.63 -7.54 8.30
CA ALA A 91 12.20 -6.21 7.90
C ALA A 91 13.37 -5.24 7.72
N GLU A 92 14.41 -5.33 8.57
CA GLU A 92 15.63 -4.55 8.45
C GLU A 92 16.41 -4.92 7.16
N GLU A 93 16.59 -6.21 6.87
CA GLU A 93 17.24 -6.68 5.65
C GLU A 93 16.49 -6.25 4.39
N ALA A 94 15.16 -6.42 4.39
CA ALA A 94 14.31 -5.98 3.28
C ALA A 94 14.38 -4.44 3.09
N GLY A 95 14.41 -3.68 4.18
CA GLY A 95 14.62 -2.23 4.16
C GLY A 95 15.95 -1.84 3.55
N ALA A 96 17.04 -2.47 3.98
CA ALA A 96 18.36 -2.25 3.40
C ALA A 96 18.43 -2.61 1.90
N ALA A 97 17.70 -3.65 1.47
CA ALA A 97 17.60 -4.00 0.06
C ALA A 97 16.84 -2.94 -0.75
N VAL A 98 15.78 -2.36 -0.19
CA VAL A 98 15.03 -1.24 -0.80
C VAL A 98 15.93 -0.01 -0.91
N GLU A 99 16.66 0.35 0.13
CA GLU A 99 17.61 1.48 0.11
C GLU A 99 18.72 1.29 -0.95
N LYS A 100 19.26 0.09 -1.04
CA LYS A 100 20.28 -0.26 -2.07
C LYS A 100 19.74 -0.13 -3.49
N ALA A 101 18.45 -0.31 -3.69
CA ALA A 101 17.75 -0.16 -4.96
C ALA A 101 16.99 1.18 -5.10
N ALA A 102 17.34 2.20 -4.32
CA ALA A 102 16.58 3.45 -4.20
C ALA A 102 16.31 4.15 -5.54
N SER A 103 17.24 4.12 -6.49
CA SER A 103 17.04 4.71 -7.83
C SER A 103 15.91 4.02 -8.59
N HIS A 104 15.84 2.69 -8.56
CA HIS A 104 14.79 1.92 -9.22
C HIS A 104 13.42 2.17 -8.57
N TRP A 105 13.39 2.29 -7.24
CA TRP A 105 12.17 2.61 -6.52
C TRP A 105 11.70 4.04 -6.76
N ALA A 106 12.62 4.99 -6.93
CA ALA A 106 12.28 6.36 -7.33
C ALA A 106 11.68 6.40 -8.75
N ASP A 107 12.26 5.67 -9.71
CA ASP A 107 11.71 5.52 -11.05
C ASP A 107 10.31 4.89 -11.03
N PHE A 108 10.13 3.82 -10.24
CA PHE A 108 8.82 3.21 -10.03
C PHE A 108 7.80 4.22 -9.50
N SER A 109 8.14 4.94 -8.44
CA SER A 109 7.25 5.94 -7.81
C SER A 109 6.86 7.04 -8.81
N HIS A 110 7.81 7.51 -9.61
CA HIS A 110 7.55 8.52 -10.64
C HIS A 110 6.60 8.00 -11.74
N ILE A 111 6.83 6.79 -12.24
CA ILE A 111 5.97 6.16 -13.26
C ILE A 111 4.56 5.97 -12.72
N VAL A 112 4.42 5.47 -11.50
CA VAL A 112 3.13 5.23 -10.86
C VAL A 112 2.37 6.54 -10.67
N GLN A 113 3.02 7.57 -10.13
CA GLN A 113 2.41 8.88 -9.97
C GLN A 113 1.86 9.42 -11.30
N LYS A 114 2.66 9.37 -12.36
CA LYS A 114 2.24 9.79 -13.69
C LYS A 114 1.01 9.01 -14.17
N ARG A 115 1.01 7.69 -14.00
CA ARG A 115 -0.12 6.83 -14.41
C ARG A 115 -1.39 7.12 -13.64
N ILE A 116 -1.31 7.39 -12.34
CA ILE A 116 -2.46 7.72 -11.50
C ILE A 116 -3.11 9.01 -12.00
N VAL A 117 -2.32 10.05 -12.26
CA VAL A 117 -2.82 11.32 -12.79
C VAL A 117 -3.48 11.12 -14.17
N GLU A 118 -2.82 10.39 -15.08
CA GLU A 118 -3.38 10.10 -16.41
C GLU A 118 -4.72 9.36 -16.34
N GLU A 119 -4.86 8.39 -15.44
CA GLU A 119 -6.11 7.63 -15.30
C GLU A 119 -7.22 8.44 -14.60
N ALA A 120 -6.86 9.30 -13.64
CA ALA A 120 -7.80 10.24 -13.04
C ALA A 120 -8.37 11.21 -14.09
N ASP A 121 -7.52 11.80 -14.92
CA ASP A 121 -7.94 12.68 -16.02
C ASP A 121 -8.87 11.98 -17.02
N LYS A 122 -8.55 10.74 -17.41
CA LYS A 122 -9.41 9.94 -18.28
C LYS A 122 -10.78 9.67 -17.65
N ARG A 123 -10.80 9.40 -16.33
CA ARG A 123 -12.06 9.15 -15.60
C ARG A 123 -12.92 10.42 -15.58
N VAL A 124 -12.34 11.58 -15.29
CA VAL A 124 -13.05 12.86 -15.31
C VAL A 124 -13.63 13.16 -16.69
N ARG A 125 -12.86 12.99 -17.76
CA ARG A 125 -13.34 13.20 -19.14
C ARG A 125 -14.53 12.30 -19.47
N ARG A 126 -14.45 11.00 -19.15
CA ARG A 126 -15.56 10.04 -19.36
C ARG A 126 -16.84 10.44 -18.59
N MET A 127 -16.68 10.99 -17.38
CA MET A 127 -17.84 11.48 -16.60
C MET A 127 -18.48 12.70 -17.25
N LEU A 128 -17.68 13.65 -17.71
CA LEU A 128 -18.17 14.85 -18.41
C LEU A 128 -18.87 14.48 -19.73
N ASP A 129 -18.30 13.56 -20.50
CA ASP A 129 -18.92 13.11 -21.77
C ASP A 129 -20.30 12.47 -21.52
N LYS A 130 -20.41 11.59 -20.51
CA LYS A 130 -21.71 10.99 -20.13
C LYS A 130 -22.73 12.00 -19.62
N SER A 131 -22.28 13.02 -18.86
CA SER A 131 -23.18 14.10 -18.42
C SER A 131 -23.71 14.90 -19.61
N ASN A 132 -22.85 15.24 -20.57
CA ASN A 132 -23.23 15.96 -21.77
C ASN A 132 -24.17 15.16 -22.69
N GLU A 133 -24.01 13.82 -22.75
CA GLU A 133 -24.92 12.93 -23.49
C GLU A 133 -26.30 12.91 -22.83
N ALA A 134 -26.37 12.74 -21.50
CA ALA A 134 -27.62 12.73 -20.77
C ALA A 134 -28.40 14.08 -20.89
N ASP A 135 -27.68 15.21 -20.85
CA ASP A 135 -28.29 16.53 -21.03
C ASP A 135 -28.85 16.73 -22.44
N ARG A 136 -28.25 16.14 -23.48
CA ARG A 136 -28.75 16.18 -24.85
C ARG A 136 -30.02 15.33 -25.02
N GLU A 137 -30.00 14.09 -24.47
CA GLU A 137 -31.18 13.21 -24.51
C GLU A 137 -32.39 13.78 -23.74
N ALA A 138 -32.16 14.55 -22.69
CA ALA A 138 -33.21 15.20 -21.92
C ALA A 138 -33.81 16.46 -22.61
N ALA A 139 -33.15 16.97 -23.63
CA ALA A 139 -33.57 18.18 -24.39
C ALA A 139 -34.34 17.86 -25.67
N GLU A 140 -34.39 16.57 -26.07
CA GLU A 140 -35.19 16.03 -27.17
C GLU A 140 -36.55 15.50 -26.69
#